data_6f234a13f659d192a74ea9755b4cd93e
#
_entry.id   6f234a13f659d192a74ea9755b4cd93e
#
_cell.length_a   1.000
_cell.length_b   1.000
_cell.length_c   1.000
_cell.angle_alpha   90.00
_cell.angle_beta   90.00
_cell.angle_gamma   90.00
#
_symmetry.space_group_name_H-M   'P 1'
#
loop_
_entity.id
_entity.type
_entity.pdbx_description
1 polymer ?
#
loop_
_entity_poly.entity_id
_entity_poly.type
_entity_poly.pdbx_seq_one_letter_code
_entity_poly.pdbx_strand_id
1 'polypeptide(L)'
;MTYDIFCGICLFRERTGELSNMNTIQDLYYGRISPYEMSISTAPEYQKLKALADKNEDLLKEKLSDEQKKLLEKLTECITDISSISERDMFIAGFRLGVKLMIDVMKDD
;
A
#
# COMPACT_ATOMS: atom_id res chain seq x y z
N MET A 1 -4.65 -5.46 21.39
CA MET A 1 -4.39 -5.84 21.44
C MET A 1 -4.44 -6.32 21.10
N THR A 2 -4.76 -5.92 21.15
CA THR A 2 -4.62 -6.34 21.04
C THR A 2 -4.86 -6.64 20.51
N TYR A 3 -5.24 -6.42 20.59
CA TYR A 3 -5.23 -6.83 20.25
C TYR A 3 -5.75 -7.40 19.81
N ASP A 4 -5.99 -7.22 19.81
CA ASP A 4 -6.23 -7.89 19.61
C ASP A 4 -6.43 -8.33 19.12
N ILE A 5 -6.66 -8.17 19.34
CA ILE A 5 -6.58 -8.54 19.17
C ILE A 5 -7.05 -8.74 18.71
N PHE A 6 -7.22 -8.41 18.70
CA PHE A 6 -7.40 -8.66 18.56
C PHE A 6 -8.10 -8.81 18.12
N CYS A 7 -8.29 -8.70 18.09
CA CYS A 7 -8.77 -8.89 18.01
C CYS A 7 -9.32 -8.89 17.49
N GLY A 8 -9.53 -8.62 17.38
CA GLY A 8 -9.84 -8.58 17.16
C GLY A 8 -10.38 -8.34 16.67
N ILE A 9 -10.33 -8.25 16.51
CA ILE A 9 -10.62 -8.01 16.32
C ILE A 9 -11.26 -7.92 15.90
N CYS A 10 -11.33 -7.86 15.91
CA CYS A 10 -11.71 -7.83 15.84
C CYS A 10 -12.24 -7.77 15.38
N LEU A 11 -12.32 -7.61 15.18
CA LEU A 11 -12.61 -7.42 14.96
C LEU A 11 -13.01 -7.25 14.13
N PHE A 12 -13.10 -6.98 13.83
CA PHE A 12 -13.37 -6.62 13.23
C PHE A 12 -14.13 -6.68 12.66
N ARG A 13 -14.68 -6.79 12.62
CA ARG A 13 -15.34 -6.70 12.35
C ARG A 13 -16.05 -6.66 11.83
N GLU A 14 -16.41 -6.72 11.51
CA GLU A 14 -17.08 -6.49 11.14
C GLU A 14 -17.42 -5.94 10.92
N ARG A 15 -17.68 -5.36 10.53
CA ARG A 15 -17.91 -4.55 10.37
C ARG A 15 -18.37 -3.67 9.54
N THR A 16 -19.42 -3.40 9.11
CA THR A 16 -19.73 -2.80 8.09
C THR A 16 -20.64 -1.67 8.27
N GLY A 17 -21.81 -1.74 8.66
CA GLY A 17 -22.59 -0.58 8.98
C GLY A 17 -21.87 0.30 9.95
N GLU A 18 -20.90 -0.27 10.53
CA GLU A 18 -20.11 0.41 11.47
C GLU A 18 -19.31 1.51 10.92
N LEU A 19 -19.17 1.62 9.61
CA LEU A 19 -18.38 2.67 9.01
C LEU A 19 -18.79 4.05 9.47
N SER A 20 -20.10 4.24 9.66
CA SER A 20 -20.60 5.55 10.08
C SER A 20 -20.17 5.89 11.50
N ASN A 21 -19.84 4.89 12.28
CA ASN A 21 -19.45 5.08 13.67
C ASN A 21 -17.96 4.96 13.90
N MET A 22 -17.22 4.68 12.85
CA MET A 22 -15.79 4.51 13.01
C MET A 22 -15.12 5.80 13.40
N ASN A 23 -14.24 5.71 14.37
CA ASN A 23 -13.37 6.80 14.73
C ASN A 23 -12.06 6.59 13.97
N THR A 24 -11.92 7.29 12.86
CA THR A 24 -10.78 7.12 11.98
C THR A 24 -9.46 7.44 12.68
N ILE A 25 -9.48 8.48 13.50
CA ILE A 25 -8.27 8.88 14.22
C ILE A 25 -7.86 7.78 15.18
N GLN A 26 -8.83 7.23 15.91
CA GLN A 26 -8.56 6.16 16.84
C GLN A 26 -8.03 4.91 16.12
N ASP A 27 -8.64 4.59 14.99
CA ASP A 27 -8.21 3.44 14.19
C ASP A 27 -6.79 3.63 13.68
N LEU A 28 -6.45 4.85 13.31
CA LEU A 28 -5.09 5.15 12.87
C LEU A 28 -4.12 4.99 14.04
N TYR A 29 -4.51 5.49 15.21
CA TYR A 29 -3.65 5.41 16.38
C TYR A 29 -3.35 3.97 16.77
N TYR A 30 -4.36 3.11 16.72
CA TYR A 30 -4.18 1.71 17.10
C TYR A 30 -3.68 0.83 15.98
N GLY A 31 -3.39 1.40 14.82
CA GLY A 31 -2.83 0.63 13.72
C GLY A 31 -3.84 -0.19 12.94
N ARG A 32 -5.13 0.06 13.14
CA ARG A 32 -6.15 -0.62 12.34
C ARG A 32 -6.19 -0.08 10.93
N ILE A 33 -5.77 1.16 10.77
CA ILE A 33 -5.57 1.77 9.46
C ILE A 33 -4.08 1.97 9.29
N SER A 34 -3.51 1.32 8.30
CA SER A 34 -2.09 1.43 8.01
C SER A 34 -1.93 1.74 6.53
N PRO A 35 -1.73 3.02 6.19
CA PRO A 35 -1.55 3.39 4.78
C PRO A 35 -0.42 2.64 4.11
N TYR A 36 0.65 2.38 4.85
CA TYR A 36 1.78 1.66 4.29
C TYR A 36 1.36 0.27 3.81
N GLU A 37 0.58 -0.43 4.61
CA GLU A 37 0.13 -1.78 4.25
C GLU A 37 -0.98 -1.75 3.22
N MET A 38 -1.67 -0.63 3.09
CA MET A 38 -2.74 -0.49 2.11
C MET A 38 -2.20 -0.19 0.71
N SER A 39 -0.90 -0.03 0.58
CA SER A 39 -0.30 0.27 -0.71
C SER A 39 -0.28 -0.94 -1.64
N ILE A 40 -0.55 -2.14 -1.11
CA ILE A 40 -0.56 -3.35 -1.92
C ILE A 40 -1.91 -3.50 -2.59
N SER A 41 -1.90 -3.51 -3.91
CA SER A 41 -3.14 -3.62 -4.66
C SER A 41 -3.64 -5.07 -4.69
N THR A 42 -4.97 -5.22 -4.54
CA THR A 42 -5.60 -6.53 -4.71
C THR A 42 -6.34 -6.63 -6.05
N ALA A 43 -6.18 -5.63 -6.91
CA ALA A 43 -6.84 -5.63 -8.20
C ALA A 43 -6.38 -6.84 -9.02
N PRO A 44 -7.31 -7.52 -9.72
CA PRO A 44 -6.93 -8.69 -10.52
C PRO A 44 -5.87 -8.39 -11.57
N GLU A 45 -5.97 -7.25 -12.23
CA GLU A 45 -4.98 -6.90 -13.25
C GLU A 45 -3.60 -6.66 -12.64
N TYR A 46 -3.56 -6.13 -11.41
CA TYR A 46 -2.28 -5.96 -10.73
C TYR A 46 -1.66 -7.32 -10.42
N GLN A 47 -2.46 -8.24 -9.89
CA GLN A 47 -1.97 -9.57 -9.54
C GLN A 47 -1.49 -10.33 -10.77
N LYS A 48 -2.20 -10.20 -11.87
CA LYS A 48 -1.79 -10.82 -13.12
C LYS A 48 -0.44 -10.31 -13.60
N LEU A 49 -0.27 -8.99 -13.59
CA LEU A 49 0.98 -8.37 -14.03
C LEU A 49 2.13 -8.73 -13.11
N LYS A 50 1.85 -8.79 -11.80
CA LYS A 50 2.90 -9.16 -10.86
C LYS A 50 3.36 -10.59 -11.10
N ALA A 51 2.42 -11.51 -11.30
CA ALA A 51 2.78 -12.89 -11.57
C ALA A 51 3.58 -13.00 -12.87
N LEU A 52 3.19 -12.23 -13.88
CA LEU A 52 3.91 -12.24 -15.16
C LEU A 52 5.31 -11.66 -14.99
N ALA A 53 5.44 -10.60 -14.22
CA ALA A 53 6.75 -10.01 -13.96
C ALA A 53 7.67 -11.00 -13.26
N ASP A 54 7.14 -11.69 -12.24
CA ASP A 54 7.92 -12.68 -11.51
C ASP A 54 8.38 -13.81 -12.43
N LYS A 55 7.48 -14.27 -13.28
CA LYS A 55 7.81 -15.33 -14.22
C LYS A 55 8.89 -14.88 -15.21
N ASN A 56 8.74 -13.67 -15.73
CA ASN A 56 9.71 -13.15 -16.69
C ASN A 56 11.07 -12.93 -16.04
N GLU A 57 11.07 -12.52 -14.77
CA GLU A 57 12.30 -12.34 -14.05
C GLU A 57 13.03 -13.68 -13.89
N ASP A 58 12.30 -14.74 -13.53
CA ASP A 58 12.88 -16.06 -13.40
C ASP A 58 13.48 -16.55 -14.72
N LEU A 59 12.73 -16.35 -15.81
CA LEU A 59 13.22 -16.75 -17.13
C LEU A 59 14.48 -15.99 -17.52
N LEU A 60 14.50 -14.70 -17.21
CA LEU A 60 15.66 -13.88 -17.50
C LEU A 60 16.88 -14.34 -16.71
N LYS A 61 16.69 -14.65 -15.43
CA LYS A 61 17.79 -15.09 -14.58
C LYS A 61 18.44 -16.37 -15.08
N GLU A 62 17.66 -17.25 -15.68
CA GLU A 62 18.20 -18.49 -16.25
C GLU A 62 19.20 -18.23 -17.37
N LYS A 63 19.09 -17.08 -18.00
CA LYS A 63 19.94 -16.76 -19.17
C LYS A 63 21.11 -15.87 -18.82
N LEU A 64 21.26 -15.46 -17.56
CA LEU A 64 22.27 -14.50 -17.17
C LEU A 64 23.44 -15.21 -16.47
N SER A 65 24.63 -14.60 -16.61
CA SER A 65 25.79 -15.02 -15.85
C SER A 65 25.62 -14.59 -14.40
N ASP A 66 26.51 -15.08 -13.53
CA ASP A 66 26.44 -14.71 -12.11
C ASP A 66 26.62 -13.21 -11.91
N GLU A 67 27.52 -12.59 -12.66
CA GLU A 67 27.73 -11.15 -12.56
C GLU A 67 26.51 -10.38 -13.02
N GLN A 68 25.90 -10.84 -14.11
CA GLN A 68 24.71 -10.19 -14.63
C GLN A 68 23.52 -10.34 -13.68
N LYS A 69 23.43 -11.49 -13.01
CA LYS A 69 22.38 -11.67 -12.00
C LYS A 69 22.52 -10.68 -10.85
N LYS A 70 23.78 -10.41 -10.44
CA LYS A 70 24.02 -9.44 -9.37
C LYS A 70 23.61 -8.05 -9.79
N LEU A 71 23.87 -7.69 -11.05
CA LEU A 71 23.44 -6.40 -11.56
C LEU A 71 21.93 -6.30 -11.59
N LEU A 72 21.26 -7.37 -11.98
CA LEU A 72 19.81 -7.41 -12.00
C LEU A 72 19.25 -7.23 -10.60
N GLU A 73 19.84 -7.90 -9.62
CA GLU A 73 19.41 -7.77 -8.23
C GLU A 73 19.55 -6.34 -7.73
N LYS A 74 20.67 -5.70 -8.05
CA LYS A 74 20.88 -4.32 -7.65
C LYS A 74 19.87 -3.39 -8.30
N LEU A 75 19.60 -3.62 -9.57
CA LEU A 75 18.60 -2.84 -10.27
C LEU A 75 17.22 -3.02 -9.64
N THR A 76 16.87 -4.24 -9.33
CA THR A 76 15.58 -4.54 -8.71
C THR A 76 15.45 -3.85 -7.36
N GLU A 77 16.52 -3.84 -6.57
CA GLU A 77 16.53 -3.15 -5.29
C GLU A 77 16.31 -1.65 -5.45
N CYS A 78 16.99 -1.05 -6.43
CA CYS A 78 16.83 0.37 -6.69
C CYS A 78 15.40 0.69 -7.12
N ILE A 79 14.82 -0.15 -7.98
CA ILE A 79 13.45 0.06 -8.45
C ILE A 79 12.48 -0.06 -7.29
N THR A 80 12.71 -1.03 -6.40
CA THR A 80 11.86 -1.22 -5.23
C THR A 80 11.93 0.02 -4.32
N ASP A 81 13.14 0.54 -4.11
CA ASP A 81 13.31 1.72 -3.28
C ASP A 81 12.64 2.95 -3.90
N ILE A 82 12.81 3.11 -5.22
CA ILE A 82 12.16 4.20 -5.94
C ILE A 82 10.65 4.10 -5.80
N SER A 83 10.12 2.90 -5.95
CA SER A 83 8.68 2.69 -5.84
C SER A 83 8.18 3.04 -4.44
N SER A 84 8.93 2.64 -3.41
CA SER A 84 8.53 2.94 -2.04
C SER A 84 8.46 4.45 -1.78
N ILE A 85 9.46 5.17 -2.29
CA ILE A 85 9.48 6.62 -2.14
C ILE A 85 8.32 7.26 -2.88
N SER A 86 8.08 6.79 -4.10
CA SER A 86 7.00 7.30 -4.93
C SER A 86 5.65 7.06 -4.28
N GLU A 87 5.44 5.87 -3.73
CA GLU A 87 4.19 5.54 -3.06
C GLU A 87 3.96 6.44 -1.86
N ARG A 88 5.01 6.69 -1.07
CA ARG A 88 4.92 7.59 0.07
C ARG A 88 4.53 9.00 -0.39
N ASP A 89 5.21 9.48 -1.42
CA ASP A 89 4.96 10.84 -1.90
C ASP A 89 3.57 10.99 -2.48
N MET A 90 3.09 9.96 -3.18
CA MET A 90 1.74 9.99 -3.72
C MET A 90 0.70 9.97 -2.61
N PHE A 91 0.95 9.22 -1.54
CA PHE A 91 0.05 9.22 -0.41
C PHE A 91 -0.04 10.62 0.20
N ILE A 92 1.12 11.25 0.41
CA ILE A 92 1.17 12.59 1.00
C ILE A 92 0.45 13.58 0.10
N ALA A 93 0.71 13.52 -1.20
CA ALA A 93 0.08 14.43 -2.15
C ALA A 93 -1.42 14.25 -2.18
N GLY A 94 -1.87 12.99 -2.17
CA GLY A 94 -3.30 12.71 -2.20
C GLY A 94 -4.00 13.18 -0.93
N PHE A 95 -3.36 12.94 0.21
CA PHE A 95 -3.92 13.40 1.48
C PHE A 95 -4.07 14.91 1.49
N ARG A 96 -3.03 15.62 1.07
CA ARG A 96 -3.06 17.08 1.04
C ARG A 96 -4.12 17.60 0.09
N LEU A 97 -4.22 16.98 -1.07
CA LEU A 97 -5.23 17.37 -2.04
C LEU A 97 -6.63 17.15 -1.48
N GLY A 98 -6.85 16.02 -0.82
CA GLY A 98 -8.14 15.73 -0.21
C GLY A 98 -8.54 16.80 0.82
N VAL A 99 -7.58 17.19 1.66
CA VAL A 99 -7.85 18.22 2.66
C VAL A 99 -8.17 19.56 2.00
N LYS A 100 -7.43 19.91 0.95
CA LYS A 100 -7.69 21.16 0.23
C LYS A 100 -9.07 21.16 -0.40
N LEU A 101 -9.46 20.03 -0.97
CA LEU A 101 -10.79 19.91 -1.57
C LEU A 101 -11.89 20.08 -0.53
N MET A 102 -11.68 19.49 0.65
CA MET A 102 -12.64 19.65 1.74
C MET A 102 -12.76 21.11 2.19
N ILE A 103 -11.63 21.78 2.31
CA ILE A 103 -11.64 23.18 2.70
C ILE A 103 -12.39 24.00 1.67
N ASP A 104 -12.14 23.76 0.39
CA ASP A 104 -12.82 24.48 -0.67
C ASP A 104 -14.34 24.25 -0.64
N VAL A 105 -14.74 23.00 -0.42
CA VAL A 105 -16.16 22.69 -0.33
C VAL A 105 -16.82 23.41 0.85
N MET A 106 -16.13 23.45 1.99
CA MET A 106 -16.69 24.03 3.18
C MET A 106 -16.66 25.55 3.19
N LYS A 107 -15.88 26.16 2.31
CA LYS A 107 -15.76 27.56 2.21
C LYS A 107 -16.89 28.25 1.50
N ASP A 108 -17.69 27.60 0.80
CA ASP A 108 -18.64 28.10 0.03
C ASP A 108 -19.52 29.00 0.45
N ASP A 109 -19.75 29.80 -0.01
CA ASP A 109 -20.57 30.64 0.22
C ASP A 109 -21.01 31.03 0.38
#